data_30ffe47e293b7f2288c2a3aec55ece3a
#
_entry.id   30ffe47e293b7f2288c2a3aec55ece3a
#
_cell.length_a   1.000
_cell.length_b   1.000
_cell.length_c   1.000
_cell.angle_alpha   90.00
_cell.angle_beta   90.00
_cell.angle_gamma   90.00
#
_symmetry.space_group_name_H-M   'P 1'
#
loop_
_entity.id
_entity.type
_entity.pdbx_description
1 polymer ?
#
loop_
_entity_poly.entity_id
_entity_poly.type
_entity_poly.pdbx_seq_one_letter_code
_entity_poly.pdbx_strand_id
1 'polypeptide(L)'
;MYAKLNTLPALLALLAFGSVAHADDTLQSRVDETIRPLMAEHAIAGMAVAITYNGQAHYFNYGVARLDDQQPVSSDTLFEIGSLSKPLTATLAALAQATGKLTLADSAGQHWPELQGSKLEHASLLNLGTYTAGGLPLQFPDNVTDPASMLAYYRQWQPEHIAGTHRRYSNPSIGMLGMLAAKSMGQPFPTVMEGMLFPALGMSHSYIQVPTAQLPRYAFGYSKDNQPLRVTPGMLDAEAYGVKTNARDMLRFVQANLNPAGLNKDLQRAIAMTHTGYYRVGEMTQGLGWERYPYPISLERLQAGNSPAMALESQPATRLAPPESEPSDSLFNKTGSTGGFGAYALFVPSQNLGLVMLANKNYPNSARIKAAHAILNALDKNAAPH
;
A
#
# COMPACT_ATOMS: atom_id res chain seq x y z
N MET A 1 3.80 -34.01 68.39
CA MET A 1 2.86 -34.02 67.23
C MET A 1 3.46 -33.13 66.18
N TYR A 2 3.87 -33.71 65.05
CA TYR A 2 4.65 -33.05 64.02
C TYR A 2 3.72 -32.28 63.05
N ALA A 3 4.00 -31.02 62.82
CA ALA A 3 3.41 -30.24 61.72
C ALA A 3 4.43 -30.22 60.53
N LYS A 4 4.00 -30.77 59.39
CA LYS A 4 4.79 -30.77 58.14
C LYS A 4 4.62 -29.43 57.45
N LEU A 5 5.74 -28.72 57.20
CA LEU A 5 5.83 -27.63 56.25
C LEU A 5 5.85 -28.23 54.82
N ASN A 6 4.90 -27.80 54.00
CA ASN A 6 4.95 -28.03 52.56
C ASN A 6 5.59 -26.80 51.89
N THR A 7 6.82 -26.97 51.40
CA THR A 7 7.45 -26.07 50.42
C THR A 7 7.23 -26.62 49.02
N LEU A 8 6.65 -25.83 48.11
CA LEU A 8 6.60 -26.10 46.67
C LEU A 8 6.52 -24.74 45.89
N PRO A 9 6.85 -24.66 44.60
CA PRO A 9 8.13 -24.21 44.09
C PRO A 9 8.00 -22.89 43.31
N ALA A 10 8.97 -22.03 43.52
CA ALA A 10 9.13 -20.78 42.80
C ALA A 10 10.19 -20.92 41.67
N LEU A 11 10.06 -21.91 40.78
CA LEU A 11 11.14 -22.14 39.77
C LEU A 11 10.65 -22.26 38.31
N LEU A 12 9.43 -21.84 37.94
CA LEU A 12 8.97 -21.97 36.53
C LEU A 12 8.73 -20.66 35.79
N ALA A 13 8.95 -19.50 36.39
CA ALA A 13 8.66 -18.21 35.75
C ALA A 13 9.86 -17.55 35.04
N LEU A 14 11.10 -18.04 35.24
CA LEU A 14 12.30 -17.39 34.66
C LEU A 14 12.69 -17.87 33.26
N LEU A 15 12.16 -18.99 32.77
CA LEU A 15 12.57 -19.52 31.45
C LEU A 15 11.80 -18.92 30.27
N ALA A 16 10.65 -18.28 30.49
CA ALA A 16 9.86 -17.68 29.42
C ALA A 16 10.37 -16.27 29.02
N PHE A 17 10.95 -15.50 29.94
CA PHE A 17 11.45 -14.17 29.67
C PHE A 17 12.76 -14.16 28.87
N GLY A 18 13.61 -15.15 29.03
CA GLY A 18 14.89 -15.23 28.30
C GLY A 18 14.73 -15.57 26.82
N SER A 19 13.69 -16.30 26.42
CA SER A 19 13.48 -16.71 25.03
C SER A 19 12.87 -15.59 24.17
N VAL A 20 12.09 -14.70 24.73
CA VAL A 20 11.48 -13.56 24.00
C VAL A 20 12.54 -12.50 23.71
N ALA A 21 13.38 -12.16 24.67
CA ALA A 21 14.46 -11.19 24.48
C ALA A 21 15.47 -11.65 23.41
N HIS A 22 15.86 -12.93 23.40
CA HIS A 22 16.76 -13.48 22.38
C HIS A 22 16.16 -13.49 20.96
N ALA A 23 14.87 -13.71 20.82
CA ALA A 23 14.19 -13.70 19.52
C ALA A 23 14.07 -12.29 18.94
N ASP A 24 13.82 -11.27 19.76
CA ASP A 24 13.77 -9.87 19.35
C ASP A 24 15.16 -9.35 18.94
N ASP A 25 16.22 -9.71 19.67
CA ASP A 25 17.61 -9.35 19.33
C ASP A 25 18.02 -9.93 17.96
N THR A 26 17.59 -11.16 17.65
CA THR A 26 17.87 -11.79 16.35
C THR A 26 17.08 -11.15 15.20
N LEU A 27 15.83 -10.74 15.43
CA LEU A 27 15.02 -10.04 14.43
C LEU A 27 15.58 -8.64 14.15
N GLN A 28 15.92 -7.88 15.19
CA GLN A 28 16.59 -6.57 15.07
C GLN A 28 17.87 -6.68 14.24
N SER A 29 18.75 -7.65 14.54
CA SER A 29 20.01 -7.84 13.81
C SER A 29 19.78 -8.09 12.32
N ARG A 30 18.84 -8.98 11.96
CA ARG A 30 18.50 -9.30 10.56
C ARG A 30 17.97 -8.08 9.79
N VAL A 31 17.13 -7.28 10.43
CA VAL A 31 16.59 -6.06 9.83
C VAL A 31 17.70 -5.02 9.68
N ASP A 32 18.55 -4.84 10.69
CA ASP A 32 19.69 -3.92 10.68
C ASP A 32 20.69 -4.25 9.57
N GLU A 33 21.02 -5.51 9.39
CA GLU A 33 21.93 -5.99 8.32
C GLU A 33 21.43 -5.66 6.91
N THR A 34 20.12 -5.53 6.76
CA THR A 34 19.51 -5.17 5.47
C THR A 34 19.32 -3.66 5.33
N ILE A 35 18.79 -3.00 6.36
CA ILE A 35 18.33 -1.59 6.26
C ILE A 35 19.48 -0.60 6.37
N ARG A 36 20.47 -0.82 7.25
CA ARG A 36 21.58 0.14 7.40
C ARG A 36 22.42 0.29 6.11
N PRO A 37 22.81 -0.79 5.41
CA PRO A 37 23.49 -0.68 4.12
C PRO A 37 22.62 -0.01 3.06
N LEU A 38 21.32 -0.35 2.98
CA LEU A 38 20.37 0.27 2.06
C LEU A 38 20.30 1.80 2.24
N MET A 39 20.19 2.24 3.49
CA MET A 39 20.15 3.68 3.81
C MET A 39 21.44 4.38 3.42
N ALA A 40 22.60 3.77 3.68
CA ALA A 40 23.90 4.31 3.30
C ALA A 40 24.07 4.40 1.79
N GLU A 41 23.72 3.34 1.03
CA GLU A 41 23.84 3.29 -0.42
C GLU A 41 22.99 4.35 -1.13
N HIS A 42 21.79 4.61 -0.60
CA HIS A 42 20.83 5.51 -1.24
C HIS A 42 20.71 6.88 -0.54
N ALA A 43 21.60 7.21 0.40
CA ALA A 43 21.57 8.45 1.16
C ALA A 43 20.18 8.75 1.78
N ILE A 44 19.56 7.74 2.38
CA ILE A 44 18.26 7.87 3.04
C ILE A 44 18.49 8.46 4.44
N ALA A 45 17.93 9.64 4.70
CA ALA A 45 18.10 10.32 5.99
C ALA A 45 17.32 9.65 7.12
N GLY A 46 16.12 9.14 6.83
CA GLY A 46 15.27 8.50 7.82
C GLY A 46 14.39 7.41 7.22
N MET A 47 14.19 6.33 7.99
CA MET A 47 13.38 5.19 7.59
C MET A 47 12.66 4.57 8.79
N ALA A 48 11.39 4.23 8.61
CA ALA A 48 10.61 3.42 9.52
C ALA A 48 10.25 2.09 8.85
N VAL A 49 10.54 0.99 9.54
CA VAL A 49 10.20 -0.38 9.12
C VAL A 49 9.26 -0.97 10.15
N ALA A 50 8.17 -1.57 9.70
CA ALA A 50 7.24 -2.27 10.57
C ALA A 50 6.98 -3.68 10.02
N ILE A 51 7.02 -4.68 10.90
CA ILE A 51 6.85 -6.08 10.55
C ILE A 51 5.78 -6.69 11.45
N THR A 52 4.82 -7.39 10.88
CA THR A 52 4.01 -8.34 11.63
C THR A 52 4.52 -9.74 11.38
N TYR A 53 4.89 -10.43 12.43
CA TYR A 53 5.49 -11.76 12.38
C TYR A 53 5.09 -12.56 13.62
N ASN A 54 4.67 -13.80 13.46
CA ASN A 54 4.17 -14.64 14.56
C ASN A 54 3.03 -13.98 15.38
N GLY A 55 2.20 -13.15 14.74
CA GLY A 55 1.10 -12.42 15.40
C GLY A 55 1.55 -11.20 16.21
N GLN A 56 2.83 -10.85 16.21
CA GLN A 56 3.39 -9.70 16.91
C GLN A 56 3.77 -8.60 15.93
N ALA A 57 3.69 -7.33 16.37
CA ALA A 57 4.11 -6.16 15.62
C ALA A 57 5.48 -5.68 16.14
N HIS A 58 6.43 -5.54 15.22
CA HIS A 58 7.78 -5.06 15.50
C HIS A 58 8.04 -3.77 14.71
N TYR A 59 8.73 -2.80 15.33
CA TYR A 59 9.00 -1.48 14.74
C TYR A 59 10.48 -1.15 14.85
N PHE A 60 11.09 -0.79 13.72
CA PHE A 60 12.50 -0.44 13.59
C PHE A 60 12.59 0.96 12.98
N ASN A 61 13.21 1.89 13.69
CA ASN A 61 13.27 3.27 13.28
C ASN A 61 14.74 3.69 13.14
N TYR A 62 15.07 4.35 12.02
CA TYR A 62 16.42 4.67 11.64
C TYR A 62 16.53 6.13 11.23
N GLY A 63 17.62 6.79 11.64
CA GLY A 63 17.97 8.12 11.20
C GLY A 63 16.97 9.19 11.62
N VAL A 64 16.80 10.22 10.80
CA VAL A 64 16.08 11.44 11.14
C VAL A 64 14.93 11.73 10.17
N ALA A 65 13.81 12.22 10.73
CA ALA A 65 12.65 12.67 9.98
C ALA A 65 12.92 14.02 9.28
N ARG A 66 13.82 14.83 9.86
CA ARG A 66 14.22 16.13 9.36
C ARG A 66 15.70 16.33 9.58
N LEU A 67 16.39 16.83 8.54
CA LEU A 67 17.85 17.09 8.59
C LEU A 67 18.20 18.39 9.30
N ASP A 68 17.29 19.37 9.31
CA ASP A 68 17.50 20.69 9.87
C ASP A 68 17.57 20.69 11.40
N ASP A 69 16.67 19.98 12.05
CA ASP A 69 16.58 19.89 13.51
C ASP A 69 16.95 18.52 14.07
N GLN A 70 17.42 17.61 13.21
CA GLN A 70 17.85 16.26 13.57
C GLN A 70 16.79 15.46 14.34
N GLN A 71 15.49 15.74 14.09
CA GLN A 71 14.40 15.02 14.73
C GLN A 71 14.48 13.53 14.38
N PRO A 72 14.61 12.61 15.35
CA PRO A 72 14.70 11.19 15.05
C PRO A 72 13.41 10.64 14.46
N VAL A 73 13.52 9.64 13.57
CA VAL A 73 12.36 8.85 13.12
C VAL A 73 11.81 8.03 14.28
N SER A 74 10.50 7.96 14.36
CA SER A 74 9.77 7.09 15.27
C SER A 74 8.67 6.33 14.52
N SER A 75 8.06 5.34 15.16
CA SER A 75 6.90 4.63 14.60
C SER A 75 5.66 5.51 14.41
N ASP A 76 5.68 6.74 14.93
CA ASP A 76 4.63 7.75 14.81
C ASP A 76 4.99 8.88 13.83
N THR A 77 6.19 8.85 13.23
CA THR A 77 6.59 9.78 12.18
C THR A 77 5.72 9.59 10.94
N LEU A 78 5.15 10.68 10.43
CA LEU A 78 4.32 10.66 9.22
C LEU A 78 5.19 10.74 7.96
N PHE A 79 4.94 9.84 7.03
CA PHE A 79 5.56 9.79 5.70
C PHE A 79 4.49 9.90 4.62
N GLU A 80 4.83 10.48 3.49
CA GLU A 80 4.07 10.31 2.26
C GLU A 80 4.28 8.90 1.74
N ILE A 81 3.19 8.18 1.50
CA ILE A 81 3.30 6.80 1.02
C ILE A 81 3.11 6.67 -0.50
N GLY A 82 2.86 7.79 -1.19
CA GLY A 82 2.72 7.80 -2.63
C GLY A 82 1.70 6.77 -3.12
N SER A 83 2.04 6.05 -4.15
CA SER A 83 1.14 5.03 -4.76
C SER A 83 0.77 3.87 -3.84
N LEU A 84 1.36 3.73 -2.67
CA LEU A 84 0.88 2.80 -1.64
C LEU A 84 -0.49 3.26 -1.06
N SER A 85 -0.96 4.47 -1.40
CA SER A 85 -2.34 4.93 -1.16
C SER A 85 -3.39 4.16 -1.97
N LYS A 86 -3.02 3.61 -3.14
CA LYS A 86 -3.96 2.97 -4.06
C LYS A 86 -4.71 1.75 -3.51
N PRO A 87 -4.07 0.84 -2.75
CA PRO A 87 -4.80 -0.20 -2.02
C PRO A 87 -5.86 0.33 -1.05
N LEU A 88 -5.61 1.45 -0.39
CA LEU A 88 -6.59 2.10 0.49
C LEU A 88 -7.77 2.66 -0.30
N THR A 89 -7.50 3.35 -1.42
CA THR A 89 -8.54 3.83 -2.35
C THR A 89 -9.35 2.68 -2.94
N ALA A 90 -8.68 1.60 -3.31
CA ALA A 90 -9.32 0.38 -3.79
C ALA A 90 -10.20 -0.27 -2.72
N THR A 91 -9.75 -0.29 -1.47
CA THR A 91 -10.54 -0.79 -0.34
C THR A 91 -11.80 0.07 -0.12
N LEU A 92 -11.71 1.40 -0.29
CA LEU A 92 -12.88 2.29 -0.25
C LEU A 92 -13.89 1.94 -1.36
N ALA A 93 -13.42 1.77 -2.60
CA ALA A 93 -14.29 1.41 -3.72
C ALA A 93 -14.95 0.03 -3.52
N ALA A 94 -14.19 -0.94 -3.01
CA ALA A 94 -14.70 -2.25 -2.65
C ALA A 94 -15.71 -2.19 -1.49
N LEU A 95 -15.51 -1.29 -0.51
CA LEU A 95 -16.46 -1.05 0.58
C LEU A 95 -17.75 -0.41 0.07
N ALA A 96 -17.66 0.53 -0.88
CA ALA A 96 -18.84 1.09 -1.54
C ALA A 96 -19.65 0.00 -2.27
N GLN A 97 -18.99 -0.96 -2.92
CA GLN A 97 -19.66 -2.15 -3.47
C GLN A 97 -20.25 -3.04 -2.37
N ALA A 98 -19.50 -3.37 -1.33
CA ALA A 98 -19.96 -4.23 -0.24
C ALA A 98 -21.21 -3.69 0.46
N THR A 99 -21.36 -2.36 0.50
CA THR A 99 -22.50 -1.63 1.07
C THR A 99 -23.59 -1.28 0.05
N GLY A 100 -23.47 -1.76 -1.21
CA GLY A 100 -24.48 -1.58 -2.25
C GLY A 100 -24.59 -0.14 -2.78
N LYS A 101 -23.56 0.67 -2.66
CA LYS A 101 -23.54 2.06 -3.17
C LYS A 101 -23.15 2.16 -4.65
N LEU A 102 -22.38 1.18 -5.14
CA LEU A 102 -22.00 0.99 -6.53
C LEU A 102 -21.70 -0.48 -6.79
N THR A 103 -21.47 -0.85 -8.05
CA THR A 103 -20.81 -2.10 -8.40
C THR A 103 -19.58 -1.83 -9.26
N LEU A 104 -18.53 -2.66 -9.14
CA LEU A 104 -17.34 -2.53 -9.99
C LEU A 104 -17.64 -2.81 -11.48
N ALA A 105 -18.79 -3.43 -11.78
CA ALA A 105 -19.28 -3.64 -13.14
C ALA A 105 -19.95 -2.39 -13.73
N ASP A 106 -20.38 -1.42 -12.92
CA ASP A 106 -20.99 -0.20 -13.39
C ASP A 106 -20.03 0.56 -14.30
N SER A 107 -20.58 1.28 -15.28
CA SER A 107 -19.78 2.18 -16.12
C SER A 107 -19.50 3.50 -15.40
N ALA A 108 -18.38 4.14 -15.75
CA ALA A 108 -18.04 5.47 -15.23
C ALA A 108 -19.14 6.49 -15.51
N GLY A 109 -19.78 6.41 -16.69
CA GLY A 109 -20.88 7.31 -17.07
C GLY A 109 -22.12 7.19 -16.19
N GLN A 110 -22.39 6.00 -15.60
CA GLN A 110 -23.50 5.83 -14.64
C GLN A 110 -23.29 6.65 -13.37
N HIS A 111 -22.03 6.82 -12.93
CA HIS A 111 -21.68 7.57 -11.73
C HIS A 111 -21.21 9.00 -12.00
N TRP A 112 -20.89 9.31 -13.27
CA TRP A 112 -20.50 10.63 -13.74
C TRP A 112 -21.16 10.97 -15.08
N PRO A 113 -22.46 11.42 -15.07
CA PRO A 113 -23.22 11.68 -16.29
C PRO A 113 -22.57 12.67 -17.26
N GLU A 114 -21.72 13.57 -16.75
CA GLU A 114 -20.98 14.54 -17.57
C GLU A 114 -19.97 13.88 -18.53
N LEU A 115 -19.64 12.59 -18.35
CA LEU A 115 -18.85 11.79 -19.29
C LEU A 115 -19.66 11.33 -20.53
N GLN A 116 -20.96 11.57 -20.57
CA GLN A 116 -21.81 11.13 -21.67
C GLN A 116 -21.24 11.57 -23.03
N GLY A 117 -21.21 10.61 -23.98
CA GLY A 117 -20.64 10.78 -25.31
C GLY A 117 -19.11 10.64 -25.38
N SER A 118 -18.42 10.47 -24.25
CA SER A 118 -16.98 10.20 -24.24
C SER A 118 -16.66 8.70 -24.34
N LYS A 119 -15.42 8.36 -24.67
CA LYS A 119 -14.97 6.95 -24.69
C LYS A 119 -14.91 6.33 -23.28
N LEU A 120 -14.72 7.15 -22.26
CA LEU A 120 -14.69 6.70 -20.86
C LEU A 120 -16.06 6.42 -20.27
N GLU A 121 -17.13 6.93 -20.88
CA GLU A 121 -18.51 6.67 -20.44
C GLU A 121 -18.75 5.17 -20.18
N HIS A 122 -18.22 4.30 -21.07
CA HIS A 122 -18.45 2.87 -21.03
C HIS A 122 -17.36 2.07 -20.27
N ALA A 123 -16.30 2.73 -19.81
CA ALA A 123 -15.30 2.06 -18.99
C ALA A 123 -15.89 1.62 -17.65
N SER A 124 -15.74 0.34 -17.28
CA SER A 124 -16.21 -0.10 -15.97
C SER A 124 -15.35 0.45 -14.83
N LEU A 125 -15.93 0.58 -13.64
CA LEU A 125 -15.19 0.95 -12.43
C LEU A 125 -14.07 -0.06 -12.14
N LEU A 126 -14.28 -1.34 -12.51
CA LEU A 126 -13.23 -2.36 -12.45
C LEU A 126 -12.06 -2.03 -13.40
N ASN A 127 -12.35 -1.61 -14.64
CA ASN A 127 -11.30 -1.21 -15.58
C ASN A 127 -10.48 -0.02 -15.05
N LEU A 128 -11.13 0.94 -14.38
CA LEU A 128 -10.45 2.05 -13.75
C LEU A 128 -9.52 1.59 -12.62
N GLY A 129 -10.00 0.69 -11.73
CA GLY A 129 -9.24 0.18 -10.58
C GLY A 129 -8.12 -0.80 -10.93
N THR A 130 -8.20 -1.43 -12.10
CA THR A 130 -7.21 -2.39 -12.60
C THR A 130 -6.32 -1.81 -13.70
N TYR A 131 -6.49 -0.52 -14.04
CA TYR A 131 -5.72 0.20 -15.07
C TYR A 131 -5.91 -0.35 -16.48
N THR A 132 -7.07 -0.96 -16.75
CA THR A 132 -7.38 -1.61 -18.02
C THR A 132 -8.46 -0.86 -18.82
N ALA A 133 -8.65 0.42 -18.56
CA ALA A 133 -9.66 1.25 -19.24
C ALA A 133 -9.30 1.58 -20.70
N GLY A 134 -8.10 1.22 -21.19
CA GLY A 134 -7.68 1.43 -22.57
C GLY A 134 -6.46 2.34 -22.74
N GLY A 135 -5.66 2.58 -21.68
CA GLY A 135 -4.38 3.28 -21.80
C GLY A 135 -4.35 4.71 -21.27
N LEU A 136 -5.12 5.03 -20.24
CA LEU A 136 -4.96 6.30 -19.51
C LEU A 136 -3.51 6.47 -19.05
N PRO A 137 -2.91 7.68 -19.15
CA PRO A 137 -1.50 7.91 -18.84
C PRO A 137 -1.21 7.79 -17.35
N LEU A 138 0.08 7.74 -16.99
CA LEU A 138 0.53 7.71 -15.59
C LEU A 138 0.05 8.94 -14.82
N GLN A 139 0.16 10.12 -15.42
CA GLN A 139 -0.24 11.40 -14.84
C GLN A 139 -1.12 12.17 -15.84
N PHE A 140 -1.93 13.11 -15.33
CA PHE A 140 -2.53 14.10 -16.19
C PHE A 140 -1.49 14.95 -16.90
N PRO A 141 -1.78 15.46 -18.10
CA PRO A 141 -0.99 16.55 -18.70
C PRO A 141 -0.94 17.80 -17.80
N ASP A 142 0.13 18.57 -17.90
CA ASP A 142 0.37 19.75 -17.03
C ASP A 142 -0.72 20.82 -17.09
N ASN A 143 -1.47 20.88 -18.18
CA ASN A 143 -2.59 21.80 -18.35
C ASN A 143 -3.90 21.37 -17.67
N VAL A 144 -3.92 20.21 -17.02
CA VAL A 144 -5.07 19.72 -16.25
C VAL A 144 -4.89 20.11 -14.79
N THR A 145 -5.39 21.28 -14.41
CA THR A 145 -5.10 21.91 -13.12
C THR A 145 -6.33 22.13 -12.24
N ASP A 146 -7.54 21.92 -12.79
CA ASP A 146 -8.81 22.12 -12.10
C ASP A 146 -9.88 21.10 -12.55
N PRO A 147 -11.03 21.00 -11.85
CA PRO A 147 -12.08 20.05 -12.19
C PRO A 147 -12.65 20.21 -13.61
N ALA A 148 -12.68 21.43 -14.16
CA ALA A 148 -13.23 21.67 -15.50
C ALA A 148 -12.28 21.16 -16.58
N SER A 149 -10.98 21.46 -16.46
CA SER A 149 -9.93 20.94 -17.36
C SER A 149 -9.79 19.42 -17.24
N MET A 150 -9.97 18.86 -16.04
CA MET A 150 -10.00 17.42 -15.83
C MET A 150 -11.17 16.75 -16.56
N LEU A 151 -12.38 17.29 -16.41
CA LEU A 151 -13.54 16.78 -17.14
C LEU A 151 -13.35 16.90 -18.66
N ALA A 152 -12.85 18.04 -19.15
CA ALA A 152 -12.56 18.24 -20.55
C ALA A 152 -11.54 17.21 -21.07
N TYR A 153 -10.47 16.95 -20.31
CA TYR A 153 -9.48 15.92 -20.62
C TYR A 153 -10.13 14.54 -20.76
N TYR A 154 -10.92 14.10 -19.78
CA TYR A 154 -11.59 12.79 -19.84
C TYR A 154 -12.58 12.67 -21.00
N ARG A 155 -13.29 13.74 -21.31
CA ARG A 155 -14.24 13.76 -22.44
C ARG A 155 -13.55 13.66 -23.81
N GLN A 156 -12.36 14.22 -23.95
CA GLN A 156 -11.58 14.24 -25.20
C GLN A 156 -10.65 13.03 -25.34
N TRP A 157 -10.38 12.33 -24.24
CA TRP A 157 -9.43 11.21 -24.22
C TRP A 157 -9.85 10.10 -25.19
N GLN A 158 -8.88 9.57 -25.94
CA GLN A 158 -9.07 8.46 -26.86
C GLN A 158 -8.27 7.27 -26.38
N PRO A 159 -8.87 6.05 -26.32
CA PRO A 159 -8.16 4.86 -25.92
C PRO A 159 -7.13 4.42 -26.96
N GLU A 160 -5.95 4.02 -26.49
CA GLU A 160 -4.91 3.38 -27.31
C GLU A 160 -5.21 1.89 -27.54
N HIS A 161 -5.97 1.29 -26.62
CA HIS A 161 -6.31 -0.14 -26.60
C HIS A 161 -7.80 -0.37 -26.29
N ILE A 162 -8.31 -1.51 -26.69
CA ILE A 162 -9.63 -1.97 -26.25
C ILE A 162 -9.61 -2.17 -24.72
N ALA A 163 -10.61 -1.67 -24.01
CA ALA A 163 -10.73 -1.85 -22.56
C ALA A 163 -10.67 -3.35 -22.19
N GLY A 164 -9.86 -3.66 -21.19
CA GLY A 164 -9.66 -5.02 -20.71
C GLY A 164 -8.57 -5.82 -21.42
N THR A 165 -7.88 -5.27 -22.45
CA THR A 165 -6.85 -6.01 -23.21
C THR A 165 -5.40 -5.62 -22.81
N HIS A 166 -5.22 -4.43 -22.26
CA HIS A 166 -3.92 -3.93 -21.82
C HIS A 166 -4.05 -3.24 -20.48
N ARG A 167 -3.03 -3.40 -19.65
CA ARG A 167 -2.83 -2.65 -18.41
C ARG A 167 -1.85 -1.53 -18.65
N ARG A 168 -2.25 -0.30 -18.38
CA ARG A 168 -1.36 0.85 -18.31
C ARG A 168 -1.54 1.52 -16.95
N TYR A 169 -0.53 1.47 -16.10
CA TYR A 169 -0.59 2.03 -14.75
C TYR A 169 -0.86 3.53 -14.79
N SER A 170 -1.89 3.98 -14.02
CA SER A 170 -2.45 5.31 -14.21
C SER A 170 -3.01 5.90 -12.94
N ASN A 171 -2.56 7.09 -12.54
CA ASN A 171 -3.15 7.88 -11.47
C ASN A 171 -4.53 8.44 -11.86
N PRO A 172 -4.75 9.00 -13.06
CA PRO A 172 -6.09 9.35 -13.54
C PRO A 172 -7.10 8.22 -13.47
N SER A 173 -6.69 6.98 -13.78
CA SER A 173 -7.59 5.83 -13.77
C SER A 173 -8.12 5.50 -12.37
N ILE A 174 -7.21 5.20 -11.44
CA ILE A 174 -7.62 4.84 -10.08
C ILE A 174 -8.11 6.06 -9.27
N GLY A 175 -7.62 7.25 -9.62
CA GLY A 175 -8.12 8.51 -9.05
C GLY A 175 -9.61 8.72 -9.36
N MET A 176 -10.02 8.49 -10.61
CA MET A 176 -11.44 8.50 -10.98
C MET A 176 -12.23 7.46 -10.19
N LEU A 177 -11.75 6.23 -10.06
CA LEU A 177 -12.42 5.21 -9.23
C LEU A 177 -12.63 5.71 -7.79
N GLY A 178 -11.61 6.27 -7.15
CA GLY A 178 -11.69 6.79 -5.78
C GLY A 178 -12.71 7.94 -5.65
N MET A 179 -12.67 8.88 -6.58
CA MET A 179 -13.62 9.99 -6.65
C MET A 179 -15.07 9.49 -6.81
N LEU A 180 -15.31 8.55 -7.73
CA LEU A 180 -16.65 8.00 -7.96
C LEU A 180 -17.13 7.15 -6.79
N ALA A 181 -16.25 6.40 -6.13
CA ALA A 181 -16.58 5.67 -4.92
C ALA A 181 -17.03 6.61 -3.80
N ALA A 182 -16.27 7.67 -3.52
CA ALA A 182 -16.64 8.67 -2.52
C ALA A 182 -17.95 9.39 -2.87
N LYS A 183 -18.13 9.78 -4.14
CA LYS A 183 -19.36 10.38 -4.66
C LYS A 183 -20.57 9.48 -4.44
N SER A 184 -20.46 8.17 -4.68
CA SER A 184 -21.53 7.19 -4.45
C SER A 184 -21.90 7.08 -2.95
N MET A 185 -20.99 7.40 -2.05
CA MET A 185 -21.20 7.47 -0.60
C MET A 185 -21.69 8.86 -0.13
N GLY A 186 -21.87 9.81 -1.04
CA GLY A 186 -22.45 11.14 -0.79
C GLY A 186 -21.50 12.13 -0.12
N GLN A 187 -20.17 11.88 -0.14
CA GLN A 187 -19.21 12.75 0.53
C GLN A 187 -17.91 12.91 -0.29
N PRO A 188 -17.11 13.98 -0.05
CA PRO A 188 -15.78 14.12 -0.63
C PRO A 188 -14.83 13.00 -0.20
N PHE A 189 -13.90 12.61 -1.07
CA PHE A 189 -12.96 11.52 -0.82
C PHE A 189 -12.17 11.69 0.49
N PRO A 190 -11.57 12.84 0.84
CA PRO A 190 -10.88 13.00 2.12
C PRO A 190 -11.78 12.73 3.33
N THR A 191 -13.04 13.20 3.25
CA THR A 191 -14.01 13.01 4.36
C THR A 191 -14.33 11.54 4.58
N VAL A 192 -14.53 10.77 3.51
CA VAL A 192 -14.81 9.33 3.62
C VAL A 192 -13.58 8.58 4.12
N MET A 193 -12.40 8.91 3.63
CA MET A 193 -11.16 8.27 4.06
C MET A 193 -10.86 8.53 5.53
N GLU A 194 -10.82 9.79 5.94
CA GLU A 194 -10.44 10.20 7.30
C GLU A 194 -11.57 9.97 8.33
N GLY A 195 -12.82 10.12 7.92
CA GLY A 195 -13.98 9.98 8.82
C GLY A 195 -14.52 8.55 8.94
N MET A 196 -14.23 7.68 7.97
CA MET A 196 -14.82 6.33 7.94
C MET A 196 -13.77 5.22 7.74
N LEU A 197 -13.02 5.23 6.65
CA LEU A 197 -12.16 4.08 6.32
C LEU A 197 -10.97 3.96 7.27
N PHE A 198 -10.22 5.03 7.50
CA PHE A 198 -9.06 4.99 8.40
C PHE A 198 -9.44 4.61 9.83
N PRO A 199 -10.49 5.20 10.45
CA PRO A 199 -10.95 4.75 11.76
C PRO A 199 -11.38 3.28 11.80
N ALA A 200 -12.10 2.80 10.78
CA ALA A 200 -12.53 1.40 10.69
C ALA A 200 -11.37 0.40 10.58
N LEU A 201 -10.22 0.85 10.04
CA LEU A 201 -8.96 0.08 9.97
C LEU A 201 -8.06 0.31 11.20
N GLY A 202 -8.46 1.17 12.15
CA GLY A 202 -7.66 1.55 13.31
C GLY A 202 -6.47 2.46 12.97
N MET A 203 -6.49 3.13 11.82
CA MET A 203 -5.44 4.03 11.31
C MET A 203 -5.68 5.46 11.81
N SER A 204 -5.44 5.71 13.08
CA SER A 204 -5.80 6.96 13.77
C SER A 204 -4.88 8.17 13.46
N HIS A 205 -3.75 7.93 12.81
CA HIS A 205 -2.76 8.94 12.40
C HIS A 205 -2.46 8.87 10.92
N SER A 206 -3.51 8.69 10.12
CA SER A 206 -3.45 8.66 8.65
C SER A 206 -4.29 9.79 8.09
N TYR A 207 -3.76 10.53 7.13
CA TYR A 207 -4.33 11.79 6.66
C TYR A 207 -4.21 11.92 5.16
N ILE A 208 -5.21 12.55 4.53
CA ILE A 208 -5.09 13.16 3.21
C ILE A 208 -4.50 14.56 3.37
N GLN A 209 -4.97 15.31 4.38
CA GLN A 209 -4.41 16.61 4.75
C GLN A 209 -3.93 16.54 6.19
N VAL A 210 -2.61 16.64 6.38
CA VAL A 210 -2.02 16.58 7.73
C VAL A 210 -2.50 17.79 8.55
N PRO A 211 -3.22 17.60 9.66
CA PRO A 211 -3.65 18.69 10.52
C PRO A 211 -2.46 19.47 11.10
N THR A 212 -2.64 20.77 11.33
CA THR A 212 -1.56 21.63 11.88
C THR A 212 -0.94 21.06 13.15
N ALA A 213 -1.74 20.48 14.04
CA ALA A 213 -1.26 19.86 15.27
C ALA A 213 -0.36 18.62 15.04
N GLN A 214 -0.41 18.02 13.84
CA GLN A 214 0.38 16.85 13.46
C GLN A 214 1.60 17.19 12.59
N LEU A 215 1.72 18.42 12.12
CA LEU A 215 2.87 18.88 11.31
C LEU A 215 4.23 18.62 11.97
N PRO A 216 4.39 18.72 13.30
CA PRO A 216 5.64 18.36 13.95
C PRO A 216 6.08 16.91 13.75
N ARG A 217 5.16 15.98 13.50
CA ARG A 217 5.43 14.57 13.21
C ARG A 217 5.65 14.28 11.73
N TYR A 218 5.33 15.24 10.85
CA TYR A 218 5.41 15.04 9.41
C TYR A 218 6.83 15.29 8.91
N ALA A 219 7.50 14.24 8.49
CA ALA A 219 8.85 14.28 7.93
C ALA A 219 8.95 15.22 6.73
N PHE A 220 10.14 15.71 6.45
CA PHE A 220 10.50 16.19 5.11
C PHE A 220 11.03 15.02 4.28
N GLY A 221 10.58 14.93 3.05
CA GLY A 221 11.23 14.15 2.02
C GLY A 221 12.41 14.90 1.46
N TYR A 222 13.33 14.17 0.80
CA TYR A 222 14.55 14.79 0.27
C TYR A 222 14.73 14.46 -1.21
N SER A 223 15.03 15.50 -2.00
CA SER A 223 15.42 15.37 -3.41
C SER A 223 16.75 14.63 -3.53
N LYS A 224 17.19 14.37 -4.77
CA LYS A 224 18.54 13.80 -5.03
C LYS A 224 19.64 14.66 -4.41
N ASP A 225 19.46 15.99 -4.42
CA ASP A 225 20.39 16.98 -3.89
C ASP A 225 20.14 17.32 -2.41
N ASN A 226 19.40 16.46 -1.71
CA ASN A 226 19.03 16.62 -0.29
C ASN A 226 18.26 17.92 0.02
N GLN A 227 17.54 18.48 -0.95
CA GLN A 227 16.64 19.59 -0.69
C GLN A 227 15.35 19.06 -0.07
N PRO A 228 14.85 19.68 1.02
CA PRO A 228 13.63 19.26 1.65
C PRO A 228 12.42 19.56 0.75
N LEU A 229 11.52 18.61 0.63
CA LEU A 229 10.30 18.77 -0.16
C LEU A 229 9.15 17.92 0.41
N ARG A 230 7.95 18.30 0.05
CA ARG A 230 6.71 17.55 0.25
C ARG A 230 5.94 17.54 -1.05
N VAL A 231 5.02 16.58 -1.19
CA VAL A 231 4.20 16.47 -2.41
C VAL A 231 3.41 17.74 -2.67
N THR A 232 3.46 18.22 -3.91
CA THR A 232 2.60 19.30 -4.38
C THR A 232 1.25 18.72 -4.75
N PRO A 233 0.13 19.33 -4.29
CA PRO A 233 -1.21 18.88 -4.68
C PRO A 233 -1.41 18.91 -6.20
N GLY A 234 -2.17 17.94 -6.71
CA GLY A 234 -2.52 17.81 -8.12
C GLY A 234 -3.94 17.25 -8.28
N MET A 235 -4.43 17.16 -9.52
CA MET A 235 -5.75 16.57 -9.76
C MET A 235 -5.78 15.10 -9.37
N LEU A 236 -6.76 14.71 -8.53
CA LEU A 236 -6.95 13.37 -7.97
C LEU A 236 -5.71 12.82 -7.22
N ASP A 237 -4.88 13.73 -6.69
CA ASP A 237 -3.72 13.37 -5.87
C ASP A 237 -4.14 12.61 -4.61
N ALA A 238 -5.20 13.07 -3.94
CA ALA A 238 -5.76 12.46 -2.74
C ALA A 238 -6.07 10.98 -2.96
N GLU A 239 -6.75 10.68 -4.06
CA GLU A 239 -7.20 9.35 -4.45
C GLU A 239 -6.05 8.44 -4.93
N ALA A 240 -5.08 9.02 -5.63
CA ALA A 240 -4.04 8.24 -6.31
C ALA A 240 -2.77 8.02 -5.49
N TYR A 241 -2.34 9.02 -4.66
CA TYR A 241 -1.05 8.99 -3.97
C TYR A 241 -0.98 9.91 -2.74
N GLY A 242 -2.10 10.43 -2.26
CA GLY A 242 -2.15 11.54 -1.31
C GLY A 242 -2.13 11.17 0.17
N VAL A 243 -2.08 9.89 0.54
CA VAL A 243 -2.07 9.49 1.96
C VAL A 243 -0.73 9.78 2.62
N LYS A 244 -0.79 10.39 3.81
CA LYS A 244 0.32 10.55 4.76
C LYS A 244 -0.01 9.72 5.99
N THR A 245 0.91 8.82 6.37
CA THR A 245 0.68 7.88 7.47
C THR A 245 1.99 7.51 8.14
N ASN A 246 1.91 6.84 9.26
CA ASN A 246 3.07 6.31 9.98
C ASN A 246 3.19 4.78 9.82
N ALA A 247 4.32 4.24 10.26
CA ALA A 247 4.59 2.80 10.15
C ALA A 247 3.60 1.95 10.96
N ARG A 248 3.11 2.46 12.09
CA ARG A 248 2.14 1.79 12.96
C ARG A 248 0.79 1.60 12.26
N ASP A 249 0.25 2.67 11.70
CA ASP A 249 -1.04 2.63 11.02
C ASP A 249 -0.97 1.83 9.72
N MET A 250 0.12 1.99 8.96
CA MET A 250 0.30 1.21 7.73
C MET A 250 0.43 -0.29 8.03
N LEU A 251 1.08 -0.66 9.16
CA LEU A 251 1.13 -2.06 9.58
C LEU A 251 -0.25 -2.59 9.97
N ARG A 252 -1.12 -1.78 10.60
CA ARG A 252 -2.52 -2.16 10.87
C ARG A 252 -3.29 -2.47 9.60
N PHE A 253 -3.09 -1.67 8.55
CA PHE A 253 -3.69 -1.96 7.24
C PHE A 253 -3.18 -3.30 6.67
N VAL A 254 -1.88 -3.55 6.75
CA VAL A 254 -1.29 -4.85 6.35
C VAL A 254 -1.87 -6.00 7.20
N GLN A 255 -1.98 -5.83 8.51
CA GLN A 255 -2.57 -6.84 9.41
C GLN A 255 -4.06 -7.10 9.08
N ALA A 256 -4.82 -6.05 8.72
CA ALA A 256 -6.20 -6.17 8.28
C ALA A 256 -6.32 -6.97 6.98
N ASN A 257 -5.35 -6.84 6.07
CA ASN A 257 -5.27 -7.65 4.85
C ASN A 257 -4.85 -9.09 5.13
N LEU A 258 -3.97 -9.34 6.11
CA LEU A 258 -3.59 -10.70 6.53
C LEU A 258 -4.72 -11.44 7.23
N ASN A 259 -5.44 -10.75 8.11
CA ASN A 259 -6.52 -11.33 8.90
C ASN A 259 -7.63 -10.30 9.16
N PRO A 260 -8.64 -10.23 8.29
CA PRO A 260 -9.74 -9.29 8.45
C PRO A 260 -10.81 -9.71 9.47
N ALA A 261 -10.66 -10.84 10.19
CA ALA A 261 -11.71 -11.43 11.02
C ALA A 261 -12.25 -10.49 12.13
N GLY A 262 -11.40 -9.57 12.63
CA GLY A 262 -11.80 -8.57 13.64
C GLY A 262 -12.56 -7.36 13.09
N LEU A 263 -12.68 -7.22 11.77
CA LEU A 263 -13.35 -6.11 11.11
C LEU A 263 -14.87 -6.40 10.93
N ASN A 264 -15.64 -5.36 10.63
CA ASN A 264 -17.05 -5.56 10.26
C ASN A 264 -17.16 -6.33 8.93
N LYS A 265 -18.32 -6.97 8.68
CA LYS A 265 -18.53 -7.86 7.53
C LYS A 265 -18.38 -7.18 6.16
N ASP A 266 -18.74 -5.91 6.05
CA ASP A 266 -18.61 -5.17 4.81
C ASP A 266 -17.15 -4.91 4.47
N LEU A 267 -16.35 -4.55 5.48
CA LEU A 267 -14.92 -4.34 5.30
C LEU A 267 -14.16 -5.65 5.06
N GLN A 268 -14.58 -6.77 5.70
CA GLN A 268 -14.06 -8.10 5.36
C GLN A 268 -14.28 -8.43 3.88
N ARG A 269 -15.51 -8.19 3.37
CA ARG A 269 -15.82 -8.39 1.94
C ARG A 269 -15.02 -7.46 1.04
N ALA A 270 -14.87 -6.19 1.45
CA ALA A 270 -14.08 -5.22 0.70
C ALA A 270 -12.62 -5.66 0.55
N ILE A 271 -11.98 -6.10 1.63
CA ILE A 271 -10.60 -6.62 1.60
C ILE A 271 -10.50 -7.84 0.68
N ALA A 272 -11.41 -8.82 0.81
CA ALA A 272 -11.41 -9.99 -0.07
C ALA A 272 -11.54 -9.61 -1.56
N MET A 273 -12.33 -8.58 -1.89
CA MET A 273 -12.42 -8.05 -3.26
C MET A 273 -11.10 -7.42 -3.74
N THR A 274 -10.32 -6.79 -2.85
CA THR A 274 -9.00 -6.24 -3.24
C THR A 274 -7.97 -7.33 -3.52
N HIS A 275 -8.10 -8.51 -2.93
CA HIS A 275 -7.23 -9.67 -3.14
C HIS A 275 -7.63 -10.49 -4.38
N THR A 276 -8.87 -10.37 -4.84
CA THR A 276 -9.36 -11.07 -6.03
C THR A 276 -8.52 -10.71 -7.26
N GLY A 277 -8.08 -11.72 -8.00
CA GLY A 277 -7.36 -11.55 -9.27
C GLY A 277 -8.34 -11.27 -10.40
N TYR A 278 -8.18 -10.14 -11.05
CA TYR A 278 -9.03 -9.73 -12.17
C TYR A 278 -8.36 -9.86 -13.53
N TYR A 279 -7.06 -9.65 -13.58
CA TYR A 279 -6.27 -9.74 -14.81
C TYR A 279 -4.91 -10.39 -14.56
N ARG A 280 -4.46 -11.17 -15.56
CA ARG A 280 -3.08 -11.65 -15.64
C ARG A 280 -2.28 -10.69 -16.50
N VAL A 281 -1.11 -10.24 -15.99
CA VAL A 281 -0.19 -9.33 -16.68
C VAL A 281 1.22 -9.91 -16.54
N GLY A 282 1.65 -10.69 -17.53
CA GLY A 282 2.82 -11.54 -17.36
C GLY A 282 2.64 -12.49 -16.18
N GLU A 283 3.58 -12.48 -15.24
CA GLU A 283 3.49 -13.30 -14.03
C GLU A 283 2.70 -12.66 -12.88
N MET A 284 2.44 -11.34 -12.97
CA MET A 284 1.65 -10.62 -11.98
C MET A 284 0.17 -10.89 -12.21
N THR A 285 -0.57 -11.08 -11.12
CA THR A 285 -2.03 -10.99 -11.11
C THR A 285 -2.43 -9.63 -10.56
N GLN A 286 -3.14 -8.84 -11.36
CA GLN A 286 -3.66 -7.55 -10.95
C GLN A 286 -4.92 -7.76 -10.09
N GLY A 287 -4.82 -7.44 -8.80
CA GLY A 287 -5.94 -7.27 -7.91
C GLY A 287 -6.52 -5.86 -7.99
N LEU A 288 -7.35 -5.49 -7.06
CA LEU A 288 -7.84 -4.12 -6.95
C LEU A 288 -6.92 -3.34 -6.00
N GLY A 289 -6.03 -2.53 -6.60
CA GLY A 289 -4.99 -1.78 -5.86
C GLY A 289 -3.74 -2.58 -5.53
N TRP A 290 -3.87 -3.83 -5.12
CA TRP A 290 -2.75 -4.74 -4.87
C TRP A 290 -2.27 -5.45 -6.13
N GLU A 291 -0.98 -5.79 -6.15
CA GLU A 291 -0.31 -6.64 -7.12
C GLU A 291 0.01 -7.97 -6.45
N ARG A 292 -0.47 -9.08 -7.02
CA ARG A 292 -0.36 -10.42 -6.44
C ARG A 292 0.55 -11.31 -7.27
N TYR A 293 1.33 -12.14 -6.57
CA TYR A 293 2.23 -13.14 -7.15
C TYR A 293 2.07 -14.48 -6.44
N PRO A 294 2.41 -15.61 -7.08
CA PRO A 294 2.58 -16.88 -6.37
C PRO A 294 3.69 -16.75 -5.31
N TYR A 295 3.55 -17.45 -4.19
CA TYR A 295 4.57 -17.55 -3.15
C TYR A 295 4.98 -19.02 -2.95
N PRO A 296 6.26 -19.37 -2.80
CA PRO A 296 7.44 -18.49 -2.82
C PRO A 296 7.72 -17.90 -4.22
N ILE A 297 8.41 -16.76 -4.24
CA ILE A 297 8.78 -16.05 -5.48
C ILE A 297 10.26 -15.68 -5.46
N SER A 298 10.96 -15.81 -6.61
CA SER A 298 12.33 -15.32 -6.73
C SER A 298 12.39 -13.80 -6.77
N LEU A 299 13.50 -13.23 -6.28
CA LEU A 299 13.75 -11.79 -6.32
C LEU A 299 13.63 -11.23 -7.75
N GLU A 300 14.19 -11.93 -8.74
CA GLU A 300 14.16 -11.51 -10.14
C GLU A 300 12.72 -11.35 -10.66
N ARG A 301 11.86 -12.33 -10.42
CA ARG A 301 10.45 -12.29 -10.83
C ARG A 301 9.67 -11.15 -10.14
N LEU A 302 9.91 -10.98 -8.84
CA LEU A 302 9.26 -9.88 -8.09
C LEU A 302 9.74 -8.50 -8.58
N GLN A 303 11.03 -8.35 -8.89
CA GLN A 303 11.58 -7.12 -9.48
C GLN A 303 11.05 -6.87 -10.89
N ALA A 304 10.94 -7.90 -11.74
CA ALA A 304 10.39 -7.78 -13.09
C ALA A 304 8.95 -7.25 -13.07
N GLY A 305 8.09 -7.78 -12.18
CA GLY A 305 6.72 -7.32 -12.03
C GLY A 305 6.56 -5.90 -11.45
N ASN A 306 7.62 -5.35 -10.88
CA ASN A 306 7.70 -3.98 -10.35
C ASN A 306 8.69 -3.09 -11.13
N SER A 307 9.04 -3.49 -12.35
CA SER A 307 10.00 -2.76 -13.20
C SER A 307 9.44 -1.42 -13.68
N PRO A 308 10.30 -0.50 -14.14
CA PRO A 308 9.85 0.74 -14.76
C PRO A 308 8.90 0.50 -15.95
N ALA A 309 9.09 -0.53 -16.75
CA ALA A 309 8.19 -0.87 -17.86
C ALA A 309 6.78 -1.17 -17.38
N MET A 310 6.61 -1.87 -16.24
CA MET A 310 5.29 -2.14 -15.64
C MET A 310 4.57 -0.88 -15.16
N ALA A 311 5.31 0.19 -14.87
CA ALA A 311 4.75 1.47 -14.43
C ALA A 311 4.53 2.47 -15.58
N LEU A 312 5.36 2.43 -16.63
CA LEU A 312 5.41 3.47 -17.66
C LEU A 312 4.81 3.04 -18.99
N GLU A 313 4.75 1.73 -19.27
CA GLU A 313 4.36 1.17 -20.56
C GLU A 313 3.04 0.40 -20.46
N SER A 314 2.34 0.31 -21.59
CA SER A 314 1.17 -0.57 -21.73
C SER A 314 1.64 -2.02 -21.81
N GLN A 315 1.07 -2.88 -20.95
CA GLN A 315 1.36 -4.31 -20.89
C GLN A 315 0.14 -5.12 -21.34
N PRO A 316 0.27 -6.15 -22.15
CA PRO A 316 -0.84 -7.06 -22.44
C PRO A 316 -1.46 -7.61 -21.17
N ALA A 317 -2.77 -7.60 -21.10
CA ALA A 317 -3.53 -8.08 -19.94
C ALA A 317 -4.62 -9.08 -20.39
N THR A 318 -4.70 -10.21 -19.69
CA THR A 318 -5.72 -11.21 -19.93
C THR A 318 -6.72 -11.18 -18.77
N ARG A 319 -7.99 -10.94 -19.09
CA ARG A 319 -9.06 -10.97 -18.09
C ARG A 319 -9.24 -12.38 -17.53
N LEU A 320 -9.31 -12.49 -16.21
CA LEU A 320 -9.66 -13.73 -15.53
C LEU A 320 -11.20 -13.82 -15.43
N ALA A 321 -11.79 -14.85 -16.03
CA ALA A 321 -13.23 -15.07 -16.07
C ALA A 321 -13.55 -16.54 -15.79
N PRO A 322 -14.06 -16.89 -14.59
CA PRO A 322 -14.38 -15.99 -13.48
C PRO A 322 -13.14 -15.34 -12.87
N PRO A 323 -13.30 -14.23 -12.12
CA PRO A 323 -12.22 -13.67 -11.33
C PRO A 323 -11.63 -14.71 -10.37
N GLU A 324 -10.33 -14.69 -10.19
CA GLU A 324 -9.62 -15.70 -9.40
C GLU A 324 -9.65 -15.31 -7.91
N SER A 325 -10.27 -16.15 -7.07
CA SER A 325 -10.15 -16.01 -5.62
C SER A 325 -8.69 -16.09 -5.18
N GLU A 326 -8.39 -15.57 -4.00
CA GLU A 326 -7.04 -15.63 -3.44
C GLU A 326 -6.57 -17.08 -3.26
N PRO A 327 -5.49 -17.52 -3.95
CA PRO A 327 -4.85 -18.79 -3.64
C PRO A 327 -4.18 -18.73 -2.27
N SER A 328 -4.07 -19.88 -1.58
CA SER A 328 -3.41 -20.00 -0.27
C SER A 328 -1.99 -19.46 -0.28
N ASP A 329 -1.28 -19.69 -1.39
CA ASP A 329 0.13 -19.35 -1.54
C ASP A 329 0.27 -18.10 -2.43
N SER A 330 0.02 -16.95 -1.81
CA SER A 330 0.08 -15.65 -2.47
C SER A 330 1.00 -14.69 -1.72
N LEU A 331 1.74 -13.88 -2.48
CA LEU A 331 2.40 -12.67 -2.02
C LEU A 331 1.70 -11.47 -2.63
N PHE A 332 1.33 -10.53 -1.81
CA PHE A 332 0.81 -9.23 -2.23
C PHE A 332 1.83 -8.15 -1.97
N ASN A 333 1.96 -7.19 -2.89
CA ASN A 333 2.82 -6.04 -2.67
C ASN A 333 2.30 -4.78 -3.35
N LYS A 334 2.87 -3.65 -2.92
CA LYS A 334 2.72 -2.37 -3.59
C LYS A 334 3.90 -1.46 -3.27
N THR A 335 4.43 -0.84 -4.30
CA THR A 335 5.39 0.26 -4.21
C THR A 335 4.67 1.61 -4.14
N GLY A 336 5.31 2.60 -3.53
CA GLY A 336 4.83 3.98 -3.55
C GLY A 336 5.98 4.98 -3.54
N SER A 337 5.80 6.09 -4.28
CA SER A 337 6.78 7.18 -4.32
C SER A 337 6.09 8.52 -4.47
N THR A 338 6.67 9.53 -3.84
CA THR A 338 6.52 10.94 -4.18
C THR A 338 7.89 11.51 -4.55
N GLY A 339 8.00 12.79 -4.80
CA GLY A 339 9.29 13.40 -5.14
C GLY A 339 10.39 13.15 -4.08
N GLY A 340 10.02 13.11 -2.80
CA GLY A 340 10.96 12.97 -1.69
C GLY A 340 10.80 11.72 -0.83
N PHE A 341 9.84 10.86 -1.12
CA PHE A 341 9.54 9.69 -0.27
C PHE A 341 9.50 8.40 -1.07
N GLY A 342 9.87 7.32 -0.41
CA GLY A 342 9.79 5.96 -0.94
C GLY A 342 9.13 5.02 0.06
N ALA A 343 8.09 4.32 -0.39
CA ALA A 343 7.35 3.35 0.42
C ALA A 343 7.26 2.00 -0.28
N TYR A 344 7.19 0.96 0.51
CA TYR A 344 6.91 -0.40 0.06
C TYR A 344 6.15 -1.17 1.13
N ALA A 345 5.18 -1.95 0.73
CA ALA A 345 4.55 -2.93 1.60
C ALA A 345 4.38 -4.26 0.87
N LEU A 346 4.54 -5.34 1.61
CA LEU A 346 4.20 -6.70 1.18
C LEU A 346 3.56 -7.48 2.32
N PHE A 347 2.81 -8.51 1.95
CA PHE A 347 2.33 -9.49 2.92
C PHE A 347 2.14 -10.87 2.27
N VAL A 348 2.28 -11.91 3.09
CA VAL A 348 2.14 -13.33 2.70
C VAL A 348 1.19 -13.98 3.69
N PRO A 349 -0.10 -14.18 3.32
CA PRO A 349 -1.11 -14.73 4.22
C PRO A 349 -0.74 -16.11 4.78
N SER A 350 -0.21 -17.03 3.97
CA SER A 350 0.20 -18.38 4.39
C SER A 350 1.30 -18.38 5.46
N GLN A 351 2.10 -17.29 5.55
CA GLN A 351 3.16 -17.13 6.55
C GLN A 351 2.72 -16.26 7.74
N ASN A 352 1.53 -15.67 7.67
CA ASN A 352 1.08 -14.63 8.60
C ASN A 352 2.16 -13.56 8.82
N LEU A 353 2.77 -13.13 7.70
CA LEU A 353 3.87 -12.18 7.68
C LEU A 353 3.51 -10.97 6.83
N GLY A 354 3.80 -9.79 7.34
CA GLY A 354 3.66 -8.54 6.63
C GLY A 354 4.80 -7.58 6.95
N LEU A 355 5.20 -6.78 5.97
CA LEU A 355 6.30 -5.84 6.03
C LEU A 355 5.87 -4.49 5.44
N VAL A 356 6.24 -3.41 6.11
CA VAL A 356 6.10 -2.02 5.65
C VAL A 356 7.46 -1.34 5.77
N MET A 357 7.85 -0.61 4.74
CA MET A 357 9.07 0.19 4.70
C MET A 357 8.70 1.61 4.23
N LEU A 358 8.94 2.62 5.06
CA LEU A 358 8.67 4.03 4.79
C LEU A 358 9.97 4.84 4.91
N ALA A 359 10.36 5.53 3.86
CA ALA A 359 11.61 6.30 3.81
C ALA A 359 11.37 7.73 3.34
N ASN A 360 12.08 8.68 3.89
CA ASN A 360 12.06 10.07 3.47
C ASN A 360 13.06 10.40 2.34
N LYS A 361 13.23 9.45 1.44
CA LYS A 361 13.96 9.55 0.17
C LYS A 361 13.27 8.70 -0.88
N ASN A 362 13.10 9.23 -2.09
CA ASN A 362 12.69 8.43 -3.23
C ASN A 362 13.91 7.69 -3.78
N TYR A 363 13.98 6.39 -3.55
CA TYR A 363 15.05 5.51 -4.00
C TYR A 363 14.50 4.39 -4.88
N PRO A 364 15.33 3.67 -5.67
CA PRO A 364 14.85 2.72 -6.67
C PRO A 364 13.92 1.62 -6.11
N ASN A 365 12.84 1.31 -6.83
CA ASN A 365 11.94 0.21 -6.47
C ASN A 365 12.67 -1.13 -6.37
N SER A 366 13.65 -1.40 -7.25
CA SER A 366 14.45 -2.62 -7.21
C SER A 366 15.21 -2.80 -5.90
N ALA A 367 15.71 -1.70 -5.31
CA ALA A 367 16.38 -1.71 -4.02
C ALA A 367 15.40 -1.98 -2.86
N ARG A 368 14.20 -1.37 -2.89
CA ARG A 368 13.12 -1.62 -1.91
C ARG A 368 12.73 -3.09 -1.90
N ILE A 369 12.49 -3.64 -3.08
CA ILE A 369 12.07 -5.03 -3.27
C ILE A 369 13.17 -5.98 -2.83
N LYS A 370 14.44 -5.70 -3.17
CA LYS A 370 15.60 -6.51 -2.74
C LYS A 370 15.68 -6.56 -1.21
N ALA A 371 15.56 -5.42 -0.55
CA ALA A 371 15.61 -5.34 0.91
C ALA A 371 14.43 -6.08 1.56
N ALA A 372 13.21 -5.85 1.07
CA ALA A 372 12.02 -6.51 1.57
C ALA A 372 12.07 -8.02 1.36
N HIS A 373 12.54 -8.49 0.20
CA HIS A 373 12.70 -9.92 -0.12
C HIS A 373 13.77 -10.59 0.78
N ALA A 374 14.87 -9.88 1.07
CA ALA A 374 15.89 -10.36 2.00
C ALA A 374 15.32 -10.56 3.42
N ILE A 375 14.57 -9.57 3.92
CA ILE A 375 13.90 -9.65 5.23
C ILE A 375 12.87 -10.80 5.23
N LEU A 376 12.04 -10.90 4.17
CA LEU A 376 11.05 -11.97 4.03
C LEU A 376 11.69 -13.34 4.11
N ASN A 377 12.75 -13.59 3.33
CA ASN A 377 13.46 -14.89 3.32
C ASN A 377 14.12 -15.19 4.67
N ALA A 378 14.66 -14.18 5.37
CA ALA A 378 15.24 -14.37 6.69
C ALA A 378 14.21 -14.75 7.77
N LEU A 379 12.91 -14.46 7.53
CA LEU A 379 11.81 -14.74 8.45
C LEU A 379 10.96 -15.94 8.02
N ASP A 380 11.10 -16.39 6.78
CA ASP A 380 10.34 -17.56 6.29
C ASP A 380 10.79 -18.82 7.02
N LYS A 381 9.84 -19.44 7.72
CA LYS A 381 10.08 -20.69 8.47
C LYS A 381 10.35 -21.89 7.56
N ASN A 382 9.94 -21.78 6.28
CA ASN A 382 10.07 -22.85 5.28
C ASN A 382 11.27 -22.61 4.34
N ALA A 383 12.00 -21.49 4.50
CA ALA A 383 13.23 -21.27 3.75
C ALA A 383 14.25 -22.31 4.22
N ALA A 384 14.62 -23.23 3.33
CA ALA A 384 15.70 -24.17 3.60
C ALA A 384 16.98 -23.36 3.91
N PRO A 385 17.77 -23.77 4.90
CA PRO A 385 19.08 -23.15 5.12
C PRO A 385 19.91 -23.30 3.83
N HIS A 386 20.35 -22.17 3.28
CA HIS A 386 21.24 -22.10 2.12
C HIS A 386 22.67 -22.50 2.50
#